data_c7da6bbc5cd0bebc073315a6c5e864a8
#
_entry.id   c7da6bbc5cd0bebc073315a6c5e864a8
#
_cell.length_a   1.000
_cell.length_b   1.000
_cell.length_c   1.000
_cell.angle_alpha   90.00
_cell.angle_beta   90.00
_cell.angle_gamma   90.00
#
_symmetry.space_group_name_H-M   'P 1'
#
loop_
_entity.id
_entity.type
_entity.pdbx_description
1 polymer ?
#
loop_
_entity_poly.entity_id
_entity_poly.type
_entity_poly.pdbx_seq_one_letter_code
_entity_poly.pdbx_strand_id
1 'polypeptide(L)'
;MKILMVNKFLYPNGGSETYIFKLGNYLNAQGHEVQYFGMEHERNCVGNAVNANTSNMDYHSGSKLAKLTYPIKSIYSTEARKQIRKVLENFQPDVVHLNNFNYQLTPSIITETVAWRKKARKTCKIIYTAHDG
;
A
#
# COMPACT_ATOMS: atom_id res chain seq x y z
N MET A 1 -18.08 -1.01 5.08
CA MET A 1 -16.79 -1.72 5.12
C MET A 1 -15.62 -0.77 5.18
N LYS A 2 -14.54 -1.21 5.74
CA LYS A 2 -13.26 -0.49 5.73
C LYS A 2 -12.36 -1.12 4.69
N ILE A 3 -11.90 -0.34 3.73
CA ILE A 3 -11.14 -0.81 2.58
C ILE A 3 -9.81 -0.08 2.52
N LEU A 4 -8.71 -0.83 2.52
CA LEU A 4 -7.38 -0.28 2.36
C LEU A 4 -6.91 -0.54 0.94
N MET A 5 -6.75 0.54 0.18
CA MET A 5 -6.19 0.49 -1.18
C MET A 5 -4.68 0.54 -1.09
N VAL A 6 -3.99 -0.41 -1.70
CA VAL A 6 -2.54 -0.44 -1.77
C VAL A 6 -2.12 -0.21 -3.21
N ASN A 7 -1.40 0.87 -3.44
CA ASN A 7 -0.92 1.25 -4.76
C ASN A 7 0.39 2.03 -4.60
N LYS A 8 1.31 1.86 -5.53
CA LYS A 8 2.61 2.52 -5.43
C LYS A 8 2.46 4.03 -5.40
N PHE A 9 1.75 4.60 -6.36
CA PHE A 9 1.56 6.04 -6.45
C PHE A 9 0.22 6.45 -5.84
N LEU A 10 0.24 7.49 -5.01
CA LEU A 10 -0.95 8.05 -4.37
C LEU A 10 -1.24 9.46 -4.89
N TYR A 11 -0.84 9.73 -6.12
CA TYR A 11 -1.12 10.96 -6.84
C TYR A 11 -1.45 10.62 -8.30
N PRO A 12 -2.10 11.52 -9.05
CA PRO A 12 -2.43 11.27 -10.45
C PRO A 12 -1.15 11.06 -11.27
N ASN A 13 -0.91 9.81 -11.68
CA ASN A 13 0.29 9.42 -12.42
C ASN A 13 -0.04 8.62 -13.68
N GLY A 14 -1.18 7.93 -13.71
CA GLY A 14 -1.58 7.12 -14.85
C GLY A 14 -2.95 6.50 -14.66
N GLY A 15 -3.26 5.51 -15.49
CA GLY A 15 -4.58 4.89 -15.52
C GLY A 15 -4.95 4.15 -14.24
N SER A 16 -3.98 3.46 -13.63
CA SER A 16 -4.26 2.71 -12.39
C SER A 16 -4.60 3.66 -11.25
N GLU A 17 -3.95 4.82 -11.15
CA GLU A 17 -4.25 5.81 -10.12
C GLU A 17 -5.62 6.44 -10.36
N THR A 18 -5.95 6.78 -11.60
CA THR A 18 -7.30 7.27 -11.95
C THR A 18 -8.35 6.27 -11.50
N TYR A 19 -8.11 4.98 -11.76
CA TYR A 19 -9.03 3.92 -11.38
C TYR A 19 -9.24 3.85 -9.86
N ILE A 20 -8.15 3.82 -9.07
CA ILE A 20 -8.27 3.66 -7.62
C ILE A 20 -8.92 4.88 -6.96
N PHE A 21 -8.68 6.09 -7.48
CA PHE A 21 -9.29 7.29 -6.93
C PHE A 21 -10.79 7.34 -7.22
N LYS A 22 -11.19 6.98 -8.43
CA LYS A 22 -12.61 6.89 -8.79
C LYS A 22 -13.32 5.82 -7.97
N LEU A 23 -12.70 4.65 -7.85
CA LEU A 23 -13.26 3.57 -7.05
C LEU A 23 -13.38 3.96 -5.59
N GLY A 24 -12.34 4.58 -5.02
CA GLY A 24 -12.35 5.04 -3.63
C GLY A 24 -13.45 6.07 -3.39
N ASN A 25 -13.60 7.04 -4.28
CA ASN A 25 -14.66 8.05 -4.17
C ASN A 25 -16.05 7.41 -4.25
N TYR A 26 -16.23 6.45 -5.17
CA TYR A 26 -17.49 5.72 -5.28
C TYR A 26 -17.81 4.97 -4.00
N LEU A 27 -16.84 4.24 -3.46
CA LEU A 27 -17.03 3.47 -2.23
C LEU A 27 -17.33 4.38 -1.04
N ASN A 28 -16.66 5.51 -0.92
CA ASN A 28 -16.97 6.49 0.12
C ASN A 28 -18.40 7.01 0.00
N ALA A 29 -18.86 7.27 -1.23
CA ALA A 29 -20.23 7.72 -1.48
C ALA A 29 -21.26 6.66 -1.12
N GLN A 30 -20.87 5.38 -1.14
CA GLN A 30 -21.73 4.27 -0.75
C GLN A 30 -21.69 3.97 0.76
N GLY A 31 -20.97 4.79 1.54
CA GLY A 31 -20.90 4.64 2.98
C GLY A 31 -19.74 3.79 3.49
N HIS A 32 -18.84 3.37 2.62
CA HIS A 32 -17.62 2.66 3.03
C HIS A 32 -16.52 3.64 3.39
N GLU A 33 -15.61 3.21 4.27
CA GLU A 33 -14.41 3.99 4.59
C GLU A 33 -13.25 3.47 3.76
N VAL A 34 -12.53 4.37 3.10
CA VAL A 34 -11.39 4.02 2.26
C VAL A 34 -10.17 4.79 2.73
N GLN A 35 -9.07 4.06 2.95
CA GLN A 35 -7.76 4.65 3.17
C GLN A 35 -6.79 4.05 2.16
N TYR A 36 -5.62 4.65 2.03
CA TYR A 36 -4.65 4.31 1.00
C TYR A 36 -3.28 4.12 1.62
N PHE A 37 -2.54 3.14 1.09
CA PHE A 37 -1.16 2.90 1.46
C PHE A 37 -0.31 2.81 0.21
N GLY A 38 0.79 3.53 0.17
CA GLY A 38 1.67 3.54 -0.98
C GLY A 38 3.02 4.12 -0.67
N MET A 39 3.67 4.64 -1.69
CA MET A 39 4.99 5.24 -1.58
C MET A 39 4.88 6.70 -1.18
N GLU A 40 5.76 7.12 -0.28
CA GLU A 40 5.84 8.53 0.10
C GLU A 40 6.22 9.40 -1.09
N HIS A 41 5.47 10.47 -1.29
CA HIS A 41 5.73 11.43 -2.35
C HIS A 41 5.08 12.76 -2.02
N GLU A 42 5.75 13.86 -2.37
CA GLU A 42 5.25 15.22 -2.10
C GLU A 42 3.92 15.52 -2.78
N ARG A 43 3.61 14.83 -3.88
CA ARG A 43 2.38 15.05 -4.65
C ARG A 43 1.22 14.17 -4.19
N ASN A 44 1.39 13.35 -3.16
CA ASN A 44 0.33 12.48 -2.69
C ASN A 44 -0.93 13.28 -2.34
N CYS A 45 -2.06 12.83 -2.85
CA CYS A 45 -3.36 13.48 -2.62
C CYS A 45 -4.29 12.64 -1.74
N VAL A 46 -3.91 11.40 -1.45
CA VAL A 46 -4.65 10.49 -0.56
C VAL A 46 -3.66 9.79 0.35
N GLY A 47 -4.15 9.20 1.43
CA GLY A 47 -3.30 8.50 2.37
C GLY A 47 -4.11 7.78 3.44
N ASN A 48 -3.57 7.73 4.64
CA ASN A 48 -4.20 7.05 5.77
C ASN A 48 -4.04 7.87 7.06
N ALA A 49 -4.81 7.50 8.07
CA ALA A 49 -4.92 8.28 9.30
C ALA A 49 -3.60 8.37 10.08
N VAL A 50 -2.71 7.40 9.92
CA VAL A 50 -1.43 7.38 10.64
C VAL A 50 -0.27 7.90 9.81
N ASN A 51 -0.54 8.38 8.60
CA ASN A 51 0.46 8.91 7.66
C ASN A 51 1.63 7.95 7.44
N ALA A 52 1.33 6.64 7.34
CA ALA A 52 2.33 5.62 7.13
C ALA A 52 2.39 5.23 5.66
N ASN A 53 3.58 5.26 5.08
CA ASN A 53 3.84 4.90 3.69
C ASN A 53 5.24 4.31 3.60
N THR A 54 5.54 3.68 2.46
CA THR A 54 6.92 3.26 2.19
C THR A 54 7.75 4.44 1.72
N SER A 55 9.07 4.35 1.89
CA SER A 55 9.99 5.34 1.34
C SER A 55 9.93 5.35 -0.18
N ASN A 56 10.33 6.47 -0.78
CA ASN A 56 10.42 6.60 -2.23
C ASN A 56 11.64 5.84 -2.73
N MET A 57 11.44 4.59 -3.17
CA MET A 57 12.51 3.74 -3.69
C MET A 57 13.12 4.30 -4.98
N ASP A 58 12.32 5.00 -5.77
CA ASP A 58 12.81 5.56 -7.05
C ASP A 58 13.86 6.64 -6.80
N TYR A 59 13.77 7.36 -5.70
CA TYR A 59 14.75 8.36 -5.31
C TYR A 59 16.14 7.73 -5.10
N HIS A 60 16.17 6.51 -4.57
CA HIS A 60 17.42 5.81 -4.24
C HIS A 60 17.89 4.88 -5.37
N SER A 61 17.03 4.55 -6.33
CA SER A 61 17.33 3.55 -7.37
C SER A 61 18.40 3.99 -8.36
N GLY A 62 18.66 5.29 -8.51
CA GLY A 62 19.71 5.82 -9.39
C GLY A 62 21.08 5.96 -8.75
N SER A 63 21.22 5.57 -7.48
CA SER A 63 22.47 5.74 -6.72
C SER A 63 23.36 4.49 -6.81
N LYS A 64 24.60 4.63 -6.31
CA LYS A 64 25.53 3.49 -6.17
C LYS A 64 24.94 2.37 -5.32
N LEU A 65 23.96 2.68 -4.49
CA LEU A 65 23.25 1.71 -3.65
C LEU A 65 22.43 0.72 -4.47
N ALA A 66 22.08 1.05 -5.71
CA ALA A 66 21.38 0.13 -6.61
C ALA A 66 22.19 -1.14 -6.90
N LYS A 67 23.51 -1.08 -6.75
CA LYS A 67 24.40 -2.24 -6.92
C LYS A 67 24.40 -3.17 -5.71
N LEU A 68 23.89 -2.72 -4.56
CA LEU A 68 23.79 -3.49 -3.34
C LEU A 68 22.33 -3.93 -3.14
N THR A 69 21.79 -4.65 -4.12
CA THR A 69 20.35 -4.91 -4.22
C THR A 69 19.78 -5.70 -3.03
N TYR A 70 20.52 -6.67 -2.52
CA TYR A 70 19.99 -7.55 -1.47
C TYR A 70 19.79 -6.84 -0.12
N PRO A 71 20.81 -6.13 0.44
CA PRO A 71 20.61 -5.39 1.69
C PRO A 71 19.54 -4.32 1.57
N ILE A 72 19.46 -3.64 0.43
CA ILE A 72 18.45 -2.59 0.19
C ILE A 72 17.05 -3.19 0.19
N LYS A 73 16.84 -4.31 -0.53
CA LYS A 73 15.54 -4.99 -0.54
C LYS A 73 15.11 -5.39 0.86
N SER A 74 16.04 -5.91 1.67
CA SER A 74 15.75 -6.30 3.03
C SER A 74 15.33 -5.10 3.88
N ILE A 75 16.02 -3.98 3.75
CA ILE A 75 15.69 -2.74 4.48
C ILE A 75 14.31 -2.23 4.08
N TYR A 76 14.01 -2.15 2.77
CA TYR A 76 12.71 -1.67 2.31
C TYR A 76 11.59 -2.63 2.65
N SER A 77 11.86 -3.93 2.61
CA SER A 77 10.87 -4.96 3.00
C SER A 77 10.52 -4.82 4.48
N THR A 78 11.52 -4.65 5.35
CA THR A 78 11.30 -4.44 6.79
C THR A 78 10.52 -3.16 7.04
N GLU A 79 10.88 -2.07 6.35
CA GLU A 79 10.17 -0.81 6.46
C GLU A 79 8.71 -0.95 6.01
N ALA A 80 8.49 -1.60 4.86
CA ALA A 80 7.15 -1.79 4.33
C ALA A 80 6.27 -2.56 5.31
N ARG A 81 6.79 -3.63 5.90
CA ARG A 81 6.06 -4.40 6.92
C ARG A 81 5.70 -3.54 8.13
N LYS A 82 6.67 -2.76 8.61
CA LYS A 82 6.46 -1.89 9.77
C LYS A 82 5.40 -0.84 9.48
N GLN A 83 5.46 -0.21 8.31
CA GLN A 83 4.53 0.85 7.95
C GLN A 83 3.13 0.32 7.71
N ILE A 84 2.98 -0.79 6.95
CA ILE A 84 1.65 -1.36 6.71
C ILE A 84 1.02 -1.86 8.02
N ARG A 85 1.83 -2.38 8.94
CA ARG A 85 1.33 -2.84 10.24
C ARG A 85 0.67 -1.70 11.01
N LYS A 86 1.25 -0.51 10.98
CA LYS A 86 0.66 0.66 11.62
C LYS A 86 -0.73 0.96 11.10
N VAL A 87 -0.89 0.89 9.78
CA VAL A 87 -2.19 1.13 9.13
C VAL A 87 -3.18 0.04 9.49
N LEU A 88 -2.76 -1.22 9.40
CA LEU A 88 -3.61 -2.36 9.71
C LEU A 88 -4.13 -2.30 11.15
N GLU A 89 -3.26 -2.00 12.11
CA GLU A 89 -3.65 -1.93 13.52
C GLU A 89 -4.57 -0.75 13.83
N ASN A 90 -4.37 0.38 13.15
CA ASN A 90 -5.20 1.57 13.35
C ASN A 90 -6.54 1.47 12.64
N PHE A 91 -6.50 1.15 11.35
CA PHE A 91 -7.69 1.17 10.50
C PHE A 91 -8.52 -0.10 10.61
N GLN A 92 -7.88 -1.23 10.82
CA GLN A 92 -8.50 -2.56 10.88
C GLN A 92 -9.41 -2.83 9.67
N PRO A 93 -8.83 -2.86 8.48
CA PRO A 93 -9.63 -2.99 7.27
C PRO A 93 -10.33 -4.34 7.15
N ASP A 94 -11.48 -4.34 6.51
CA ASP A 94 -12.20 -5.55 6.12
C ASP A 94 -11.66 -6.12 4.81
N VAL A 95 -11.10 -5.26 3.98
CA VAL A 95 -10.52 -5.62 2.69
C VAL A 95 -9.20 -4.87 2.50
N VAL A 96 -8.17 -5.59 2.07
CA VAL A 96 -6.93 -5.00 1.56
C VAL A 96 -6.92 -5.24 0.06
N HIS A 97 -7.01 -4.16 -0.70
CA HIS A 97 -7.12 -4.21 -2.16
C HIS A 97 -5.79 -3.79 -2.78
N LEU A 98 -5.04 -4.80 -3.24
CA LEU A 98 -3.75 -4.59 -3.89
C LEU A 98 -3.97 -4.21 -5.35
N ASN A 99 -3.35 -3.12 -5.75
CA ASN A 99 -3.39 -2.62 -7.12
C ASN A 99 -1.97 -2.65 -7.70
N ASN A 100 -1.54 -1.57 -8.31
CA ASN A 100 -0.21 -1.50 -8.93
C ASN A 100 0.83 -1.08 -7.89
N PHE A 101 1.31 -2.05 -7.12
CA PHE A 101 2.32 -1.81 -6.09
C PHE A 101 3.66 -2.37 -6.55
N ASN A 102 4.74 -1.95 -5.88
CA ASN A 102 6.07 -2.47 -6.16
C ASN A 102 6.09 -3.99 -5.95
N TYR A 103 6.34 -4.77 -7.01
CA TYR A 103 6.27 -6.23 -6.95
C TYR A 103 7.28 -6.83 -5.97
N GLN A 104 8.39 -6.14 -5.71
CA GLN A 104 9.40 -6.60 -4.77
C GLN A 104 8.93 -6.51 -3.32
N LEU A 105 8.03 -5.57 -3.02
CA LEU A 105 7.49 -5.36 -1.69
C LEU A 105 6.12 -6.01 -1.47
N THR A 106 5.44 -6.39 -2.54
CA THR A 106 4.10 -6.98 -2.44
C THR A 106 4.05 -8.22 -1.56
N PRO A 107 5.01 -9.17 -1.65
CA PRO A 107 5.00 -10.32 -0.74
C PRO A 107 5.07 -9.93 0.73
N SER A 108 5.83 -8.90 1.07
CA SER A 108 5.93 -8.40 2.45
C SER A 108 4.61 -7.82 2.95
N ILE A 109 3.90 -7.10 2.09
CA ILE A 109 2.58 -6.54 2.40
C ILE A 109 1.58 -7.66 2.66
N ILE A 110 1.56 -8.67 1.80
CA ILE A 110 0.65 -9.82 1.94
C ILE A 110 0.96 -10.58 3.22
N THR A 111 2.24 -10.91 3.46
CA THR A 111 2.67 -11.64 4.64
C THR A 111 2.28 -10.91 5.91
N GLU A 112 2.50 -9.61 5.97
CA GLU A 112 2.18 -8.80 7.14
C GLU A 112 0.67 -8.70 7.36
N THR A 113 -0.10 -8.56 6.30
CA THR A 113 -1.56 -8.53 6.38
C THR A 113 -2.11 -9.85 6.91
N VAL A 114 -1.59 -10.98 6.42
CA VAL A 114 -2.00 -12.32 6.89
C VAL A 114 -1.64 -12.49 8.37
N ALA A 115 -0.44 -12.09 8.78
CA ALA A 115 0.00 -12.18 10.17
C ALA A 115 -0.88 -11.32 11.08
N TRP A 116 -1.17 -10.10 10.65
CA TRP A 116 -2.01 -9.18 11.42
C TRP A 116 -3.43 -9.74 11.59
N ARG A 117 -4.08 -10.16 10.50
CA ARG A 117 -5.48 -10.64 10.59
C ARG A 117 -5.61 -11.87 11.45
N LYS A 118 -4.59 -12.75 11.44
CA LYS A 118 -4.56 -13.93 12.28
C LYS A 118 -4.45 -13.55 13.77
N LYS A 119 -3.53 -12.66 14.09
CA LYS A 119 -3.32 -12.19 15.47
C LYS A 119 -4.55 -11.43 15.99
N ALA A 120 -5.14 -10.59 15.17
CA ALA A 120 -6.30 -9.79 15.51
C ALA A 120 -7.61 -10.59 15.48
N ARG A 121 -7.59 -11.82 14.98
CA ARG A 121 -8.78 -12.65 14.74
C ARG A 121 -9.81 -11.89 13.90
N LYS A 122 -9.30 -11.17 12.90
CA LYS A 122 -10.10 -10.31 12.03
C LYS A 122 -10.34 -11.01 10.70
N THR A 123 -11.57 -10.99 10.22
CA THR A 123 -11.88 -11.39 8.85
C THR A 123 -11.47 -10.25 7.93
N CYS A 124 -10.43 -10.45 7.15
CA CYS A 124 -9.95 -9.46 6.20
C CYS A 124 -9.64 -10.16 4.88
N LYS A 125 -10.31 -9.74 3.83
CA LYS A 125 -10.06 -10.28 2.49
C LYS A 125 -8.91 -9.53 1.84
N ILE A 126 -8.06 -10.28 1.12
CA ILE A 126 -6.99 -9.70 0.31
C ILE A 126 -7.38 -9.95 -1.14
N ILE A 127 -7.58 -8.87 -1.89
CA ILE A 127 -7.91 -8.94 -3.32
C ILE A 127 -6.83 -8.23 -4.12
N TYR A 128 -6.66 -8.65 -5.35
CA TYR A 128 -5.66 -8.09 -6.25
C TYR A 128 -6.28 -7.78 -7.60
N THR A 129 -6.06 -6.56 -8.07
CA THR A 129 -6.47 -6.16 -9.40
C THR A 129 -5.23 -5.92 -10.24
N ALA A 130 -5.08 -6.68 -11.31
CA ALA A 130 -3.99 -6.49 -12.26
C ALA A 130 -4.34 -5.32 -13.18
N HIS A 131 -3.41 -4.40 -13.33
CA HIS A 131 -3.53 -3.28 -14.25
C HIS A 131 -2.51 -3.44 -15.36
N ASP A 132 -2.96 -3.29 -16.61
CA ASP A 132 -2.08 -3.31 -17.76
C ASP A 132 -1.42 -1.94 -17.95
N GLY A 133 -0.10 -1.98 -18.02
CA GLY A 133 0.69 -0.81 -18.30
C GLY A 133 1.00 0.07 -17.11
#